data_3379c7318dcd8c8114a986fe28868dd6
#
_entry.id   3379c7318dcd8c8114a986fe28868dd6
#
_cell.length_a   1.000
_cell.length_b   1.000
_cell.length_c   1.000
_cell.angle_alpha   90.00
_cell.angle_beta   90.00
_cell.angle_gamma   90.00
#
_symmetry.space_group_name_H-M   'P 1'
#
loop_
_entity.id
_entity.type
_entity.pdbx_description
1 polymer ?
#
loop_
_entity_poly.entity_id
_entity_poly.type
_entity_poly.pdbx_seq_one_letter_code
_entity_poly.pdbx_strand_id
1 'polypeptide(L)'
;MKEKSTIALVDDERNILTALRMALEAEGYKVRTYPDGAAALEALTEEPADLGVFDIKMPRMDGMELLRRIRQQSDMPVIFLTSKDEEIDELFGLKMGADDYIAKPFSQRLVVERVRAIL
;
A
#
# COMPACT_ATOMS: atom_id res chain seq x y z
N MET A 1 10.60 24.54 1.43
CA MET A 1 9.32 23.85 1.27
C MET A 1 9.53 22.35 1.17
N LYS A 2 8.82 21.57 1.95
CA LYS A 2 8.93 20.13 1.86
C LYS A 2 8.31 19.62 0.57
N GLU A 3 9.00 18.72 -0.09
CA GLU A 3 8.42 18.02 -1.21
C GLU A 3 7.29 17.13 -0.71
N LYS A 4 6.26 16.97 -1.51
CA LYS A 4 5.15 16.08 -1.19
C LYS A 4 5.59 14.65 -1.38
N SER A 5 5.34 13.84 -0.37
CA SER A 5 5.61 12.41 -0.48
C SER A 5 4.62 11.75 -1.43
N THR A 6 5.09 10.73 -2.14
CA THR A 6 4.30 9.98 -3.10
C THR A 6 3.88 8.64 -2.50
N ILE A 7 2.59 8.35 -2.57
CA ILE A 7 2.00 7.13 -2.05
C ILE A 7 1.53 6.27 -3.22
N ALA A 8 1.89 4.99 -3.23
CA ALA A 8 1.41 4.04 -4.22
C ALA A 8 0.28 3.20 -3.60
N LEU A 9 -0.93 3.32 -4.12
CA LEU A 9 -2.07 2.54 -3.67
C LEU A 9 -2.30 1.38 -4.63
N VAL A 10 -2.34 0.16 -4.12
CA VAL A 10 -2.54 -1.04 -4.93
C VAL A 10 -3.69 -1.84 -4.36
N ASP A 11 -4.79 -1.93 -5.09
CA ASP A 11 -6.00 -2.63 -4.67
C ASP A 11 -6.84 -2.92 -5.91
N ASP A 12 -7.43 -4.10 -5.99
CA ASP A 12 -8.27 -4.44 -7.13
C ASP A 12 -9.71 -3.89 -7.00
N GLU A 13 -10.04 -3.32 -5.85
CA GLU A 13 -11.32 -2.66 -5.64
C GLU A 13 -11.20 -1.17 -5.98
N ARG A 14 -11.81 -0.79 -7.09
CA ARG A 14 -11.72 0.57 -7.60
C ARG A 14 -12.23 1.61 -6.61
N ASN A 15 -13.28 1.29 -5.87
CA ASN A 15 -13.84 2.20 -4.88
C ASN A 15 -12.86 2.52 -3.76
N ILE A 16 -12.07 1.55 -3.35
CA ILE A 16 -11.05 1.74 -2.32
C ILE A 16 -9.95 2.67 -2.85
N LEU A 17 -9.49 2.42 -4.07
CA LEU A 17 -8.47 3.27 -4.68
C LEU A 17 -8.93 4.73 -4.76
N THR A 18 -10.16 4.95 -5.23
CA THR A 18 -10.70 6.29 -5.36
C THR A 18 -10.82 7.00 -4.01
N ALA A 19 -11.39 6.31 -3.02
CA ALA A 19 -11.62 6.90 -1.71
C ALA A 19 -10.31 7.22 -1.00
N LEU A 20 -9.36 6.31 -1.01
CA LEU A 20 -8.08 6.54 -0.35
C LEU A 20 -7.25 7.59 -1.07
N ARG A 21 -7.29 7.61 -2.40
CA ARG A 21 -6.61 8.64 -3.15
C ARG A 21 -7.10 10.03 -2.76
N MET A 22 -8.42 10.20 -2.72
CA MET A 22 -8.99 11.50 -2.33
C MET A 22 -8.58 11.91 -0.93
N ALA A 23 -8.64 10.97 0.01
CA ALA A 23 -8.29 11.26 1.40
C ALA A 23 -6.82 11.65 1.54
N LEU A 24 -5.92 10.94 0.87
CA LEU A 24 -4.49 11.21 0.96
C LEU A 24 -4.09 12.46 0.21
N GLU A 25 -4.69 12.71 -0.94
CA GLU A 25 -4.44 13.95 -1.68
C GLU A 25 -4.89 15.17 -0.90
N ALA A 26 -5.98 15.05 -0.13
CA ALA A 26 -6.44 16.13 0.73
C ALA A 26 -5.42 16.48 1.82
N GLU A 27 -4.56 15.54 2.19
CA GLU A 27 -3.50 15.78 3.16
C GLU A 27 -2.20 16.29 2.52
N GLY A 28 -2.20 16.46 1.22
CA GLY A 28 -1.05 17.01 0.51
C GLY A 28 -0.14 15.98 -0.14
N TYR A 29 -0.46 14.70 -0.07
CA TYR A 29 0.36 13.67 -0.70
C TYR A 29 0.07 13.58 -2.19
N LYS A 30 1.08 13.16 -2.96
CA LYS A 30 0.87 12.73 -4.33
C LYS A 30 0.48 11.26 -4.28
N VAL A 31 -0.48 10.86 -5.09
CA VAL A 31 -0.98 9.47 -5.05
C VAL A 31 -1.00 8.87 -6.44
N ARG A 32 -0.42 7.68 -6.55
CA ARG A 32 -0.50 6.87 -7.77
C ARG A 32 -1.31 5.63 -7.43
N THR A 33 -2.23 5.24 -8.30
CA THR A 33 -3.11 4.09 -8.05
C THR A 33 -2.87 3.00 -9.07
N TYR A 34 -2.90 1.75 -8.62
CA TYR A 34 -2.70 0.58 -9.48
C TYR A 34 -3.75 -0.47 -9.15
N PRO A 35 -4.45 -1.01 -10.15
CA PRO A 35 -5.53 -1.98 -9.89
C PRO A 35 -5.04 -3.42 -9.71
N ASP A 36 -3.75 -3.68 -9.93
CA ASP A 36 -3.19 -5.01 -9.76
C ASP A 36 -1.69 -4.95 -9.44
N GLY A 37 -1.17 -6.08 -8.97
CA GLY A 37 0.21 -6.16 -8.54
C GLY A 37 1.22 -6.03 -9.67
N ALA A 38 0.91 -6.56 -10.84
CA ALA A 38 1.84 -6.50 -11.97
C ALA A 38 2.06 -5.07 -12.45
N ALA A 39 0.98 -4.30 -12.57
CA ALA A 39 1.06 -2.89 -12.94
C ALA A 39 1.86 -2.10 -11.91
N ALA A 40 1.62 -2.36 -10.63
CA ALA A 40 2.33 -1.68 -9.55
C ALA A 40 3.82 -2.02 -9.58
N LEU A 41 4.16 -3.30 -9.75
CA LEU A 41 5.56 -3.72 -9.78
C LEU A 41 6.33 -3.04 -10.91
N GLU A 42 5.75 -3.03 -12.10
CA GLU A 42 6.38 -2.39 -13.24
C GLU A 42 6.63 -0.90 -12.99
N ALA A 43 5.61 -0.21 -12.54
CA ALA A 43 5.69 1.24 -12.30
C ALA A 43 6.66 1.57 -11.16
N LEU A 44 6.63 0.82 -10.07
CA LEU A 44 7.47 1.09 -8.91
C LEU A 44 8.93 0.69 -9.12
N THR A 45 9.19 -0.21 -10.05
CA THR A 45 10.55 -0.55 -10.44
C THR A 45 11.21 0.62 -11.17
N GLU A 46 10.46 1.28 -12.05
CA GLU A 46 10.96 2.43 -12.80
C GLU A 46 10.99 3.70 -11.95
N GLU A 47 9.96 3.94 -11.17
CA GLU A 47 9.83 5.14 -10.37
C GLU A 47 9.27 4.79 -8.99
N PRO A 48 10.15 4.60 -7.99
CA PRO A 48 9.72 4.25 -6.64
C PRO A 48 8.84 5.32 -6.01
N ALA A 49 7.97 4.91 -5.10
CA ALA A 49 7.20 5.82 -4.25
C ALA A 49 7.85 5.90 -2.87
N ASP A 50 7.32 6.78 -2.04
CA ASP A 50 7.83 6.94 -0.68
C ASP A 50 7.17 5.95 0.27
N LEU A 51 6.00 5.45 -0.07
CA LEU A 51 5.26 4.47 0.73
C LEU A 51 4.26 3.76 -0.17
N GLY A 52 4.06 2.47 0.10
CA GLY A 52 3.05 1.68 -0.58
C GLY A 52 1.94 1.26 0.36
N VAL A 53 0.69 1.27 -0.10
CA VAL A 53 -0.45 0.71 0.60
C VAL A 53 -1.02 -0.37 -0.30
N PHE A 54 -0.81 -1.63 0.08
CA PHE A 54 -1.11 -2.78 -0.77
C PHE A 54 -2.20 -3.63 -0.17
N ASP A 55 -3.24 -3.92 -0.95
CA ASP A 55 -4.20 -4.95 -0.59
C ASP A 55 -3.49 -6.31 -0.68
N ILE A 56 -3.74 -7.20 0.25
CA ILE A 56 -3.12 -8.53 0.21
C ILE A 56 -3.81 -9.39 -0.82
N LYS A 57 -5.14 -9.48 -0.78
CA LYS A 57 -5.87 -10.38 -1.66
C LYS A 57 -6.20 -9.77 -3.01
N MET A 58 -5.36 -10.05 -3.97
CA MET A 58 -5.58 -9.66 -5.36
C MET A 58 -5.34 -10.85 -6.25
N PRO A 59 -6.05 -10.95 -7.40
CA PRO A 59 -5.83 -12.07 -8.32
C PRO A 59 -4.43 -12.01 -8.95
N ARG A 60 -3.90 -13.16 -9.29
CA ARG A 60 -2.62 -13.37 -9.97
C ARG A 60 -1.41 -13.04 -9.08
N MET A 61 -1.17 -11.78 -8.79
CA MET A 61 -0.10 -11.38 -7.88
C MET A 61 -0.74 -10.70 -6.68
N ASP A 62 -0.67 -11.33 -5.51
CA ASP A 62 -1.21 -10.74 -4.28
C ASP A 62 -0.23 -9.72 -3.69
N GLY A 63 -0.68 -9.03 -2.63
CA GLY A 63 0.14 -7.99 -2.01
C GLY A 63 1.43 -8.49 -1.40
N MET A 64 1.45 -9.72 -0.91
CA MET A 64 2.65 -10.32 -0.33
C MET A 64 3.70 -10.61 -1.38
N GLU A 65 3.29 -11.16 -2.51
CA GLU A 65 4.20 -11.41 -3.62
C GLU A 65 4.73 -10.07 -4.17
N LEU A 66 3.88 -9.07 -4.25
CA LEU A 66 4.31 -7.74 -4.68
C LEU A 66 5.38 -7.18 -3.73
N LEU A 67 5.15 -7.28 -2.42
CA LEU A 67 6.14 -6.83 -1.44
C LEU A 67 7.45 -7.59 -1.60
N ARG A 68 7.38 -8.91 -1.73
CA ARG A 68 8.57 -9.74 -1.90
C ARG A 68 9.41 -9.27 -3.09
N ARG A 69 8.77 -8.98 -4.20
CA ARG A 69 9.47 -8.53 -5.40
C ARG A 69 10.02 -7.12 -5.24
N ILE A 70 9.26 -6.24 -4.62
CA ILE A 70 9.72 -4.87 -4.35
C ILE A 70 10.95 -4.89 -3.44
N ARG A 71 10.98 -5.77 -2.44
CA ARG A 71 12.09 -5.87 -1.50
C ARG A 71 13.41 -6.32 -2.13
N GLN A 72 13.38 -6.85 -3.34
CA GLN A 72 14.60 -7.19 -4.06
C GLN A 72 15.36 -5.94 -4.49
N GLN A 73 14.71 -4.80 -4.50
CA GLN A 73 15.31 -3.56 -5.04
C GLN A 73 15.03 -2.31 -4.21
N SER A 74 14.19 -2.38 -3.18
CA SER A 74 13.77 -1.20 -2.44
C SER A 74 13.36 -1.53 -1.02
N ASP A 75 13.68 -0.62 -0.11
CA ASP A 75 13.24 -0.68 1.28
C ASP A 75 12.01 0.20 1.53
N MET A 76 11.28 0.54 0.47
CA MET A 76 10.09 1.38 0.56
C MET A 76 9.15 0.86 1.64
N PRO A 77 8.71 1.72 2.57
CA PRO A 77 7.73 1.30 3.58
C PRO A 77 6.43 0.82 2.94
N VAL A 78 5.84 -0.22 3.51
CA VAL A 78 4.60 -0.79 3.00
C VAL A 78 3.61 -1.04 4.14
N ILE A 79 2.37 -0.60 3.93
CA ILE A 79 1.23 -0.91 4.79
C ILE A 79 0.36 -1.90 4.02
N PHE A 80 -0.02 -3.01 4.65
CA PHE A 80 -0.97 -3.94 4.05
C PHE A 80 -2.39 -3.61 4.47
N LEU A 81 -3.32 -3.76 3.51
CA LEU A 81 -4.74 -3.78 3.80
C LEU A 81 -5.17 -5.24 3.79
N THR A 82 -5.78 -5.71 4.86
CA THR A 82 -6.09 -7.13 5.01
C THR A 82 -7.51 -7.32 5.54
N SER A 83 -8.13 -8.45 5.21
CA SER A 83 -9.43 -8.78 5.78
C SER A 83 -9.25 -9.37 7.19
N LYS A 84 -10.31 -9.30 8.00
CA LYS A 84 -10.26 -9.75 9.39
C LYS A 84 -9.90 -11.23 9.56
N ASP A 85 -10.13 -12.03 8.54
CA ASP A 85 -9.92 -13.48 8.61
C ASP A 85 -8.49 -13.88 8.28
N GLU A 86 -7.59 -12.92 8.11
CA GLU A 86 -6.28 -13.17 7.52
C GLU A 86 -5.15 -12.98 8.52
N GLU A 87 -5.36 -13.50 9.73
CA GLU A 87 -4.35 -13.39 10.78
C GLU A 87 -3.01 -14.01 10.38
N ILE A 88 -3.06 -15.11 9.64
CA ILE A 88 -1.84 -15.77 9.15
C ILE A 88 -1.09 -14.84 8.19
N ASP A 89 -1.82 -14.13 7.35
CA ASP A 89 -1.21 -13.21 6.39
C ASP A 89 -0.53 -12.04 7.10
N GLU A 90 -1.09 -11.57 8.23
CA GLU A 90 -0.45 -10.54 9.03
C GLU A 90 0.92 -11.00 9.51
N LEU A 91 1.00 -12.21 10.05
CA LEU A 91 2.26 -12.75 10.55
C LEU A 91 3.29 -12.88 9.44
N PHE A 92 2.88 -13.37 8.28
CA PHE A 92 3.78 -13.48 7.13
C PHE A 92 4.26 -12.13 6.66
N GLY A 93 3.36 -11.16 6.59
CA GLY A 93 3.72 -9.82 6.14
C GLY A 93 4.74 -9.16 7.05
N LEU A 94 4.58 -9.30 8.37
CA LEU A 94 5.56 -8.77 9.33
C LEU A 94 6.92 -9.42 9.12
N LYS A 95 6.96 -10.73 8.89
CA LYS A 95 8.20 -11.44 8.61
C LYS A 95 8.84 -10.99 7.30
N MET A 96 8.03 -10.58 6.33
CA MET A 96 8.52 -10.11 5.05
C MET A 96 8.93 -8.64 5.07
N GLY A 97 8.72 -7.95 6.17
CA GLY A 97 9.17 -6.59 6.34
C GLY A 97 8.13 -5.52 6.06
N ALA A 98 6.84 -5.85 6.19
CA ALA A 98 5.80 -4.83 6.15
C ALA A 98 5.89 -3.96 7.40
N ASP A 99 5.58 -2.69 7.25
CA ASP A 99 5.69 -1.73 8.34
C ASP A 99 4.42 -1.64 9.18
N ASP A 100 3.28 -1.98 8.60
CA ASP A 100 2.01 -1.92 9.33
C ASP A 100 0.92 -2.69 8.60
N TYR A 101 -0.20 -2.89 9.28
CA TYR A 101 -1.39 -3.55 8.76
C TYR A 101 -2.62 -2.77 9.13
N ILE A 102 -3.59 -2.74 8.23
CA ILE A 102 -4.89 -2.16 8.52
C ILE A 102 -5.95 -3.16 8.07
N ALA A 103 -6.79 -3.58 9.01
CA ALA A 103 -7.85 -4.55 8.72
C ALA A 103 -9.05 -3.89 8.04
N LYS A 104 -9.57 -4.56 7.03
CA LYS A 104 -10.83 -4.15 6.39
C LYS A 104 -12.01 -4.66 7.22
N PRO A 105 -13.11 -3.93 7.37
CA PRO A 105 -13.29 -2.56 6.88
C PRO A 105 -12.55 -1.55 7.75
N PHE A 106 -12.05 -0.50 7.12
CA PHE A 106 -11.28 0.54 7.82
C PHE A 106 -11.87 1.92 7.54
N SER A 107 -11.51 2.88 8.40
CA SER A 107 -11.81 4.27 8.10
C SER A 107 -10.67 4.88 7.29
N GLN A 108 -11.01 5.81 6.41
CA GLN A 108 -9.99 6.53 5.65
C GLN A 108 -9.05 7.29 6.57
N ARG A 109 -9.58 7.81 7.65
CA ARG A 109 -8.80 8.54 8.64
C ARG A 109 -7.70 7.68 9.26
N LEU A 110 -8.00 6.41 9.53
CA LEU A 110 -7.00 5.49 10.06
C LEU A 110 -5.84 5.31 9.08
N VAL A 111 -6.15 5.15 7.81
CA VAL A 111 -5.12 5.01 6.77
C VAL A 111 -4.25 6.27 6.72
N VAL A 112 -4.87 7.43 6.71
CA VAL A 112 -4.15 8.72 6.70
C VAL A 112 -3.20 8.82 7.89
N GLU A 113 -3.68 8.49 9.09
CA GLU A 113 -2.86 8.58 10.29
C GLU A 113 -1.68 7.61 10.28
N ARG A 114 -1.90 6.39 9.76
CA ARG A 114 -0.80 5.41 9.67
C ARG A 114 0.24 5.82 8.64
N VAL A 115 -0.21 6.35 7.51
CA VAL A 115 0.71 6.89 6.49
C VAL A 115 1.54 8.01 7.09
N ARG A 116 0.89 8.93 7.79
CA ARG A 116 1.57 10.05 8.42
C ARG A 116 2.59 9.58 9.45
N ALA A 117 2.25 8.56 10.23
CA ALA A 117 3.14 8.05 11.27
C ALA A 117 4.42 7.41 10.68
N ILE A 118 4.31 6.79 9.51
CA ILE A 118 5.45 6.13 8.88
C ILE A 118 6.33 7.15 8.14
N LEU A 119 5.72 8.13 7.52
CA LEU A 119 6.44 9.21 6.84
C LEU A 119 6.73 10.37 7.80
#